data_be2a71154a69d5a3fd2b3f61025c96fd
#
_entry.id   be2a71154a69d5a3fd2b3f61025c96fd
#
_cell.length_a   1.000
_cell.length_b   1.000
_cell.length_c   1.000
_cell.angle_alpha   90.00
_cell.angle_beta   90.00
_cell.angle_gamma   90.00
#
_symmetry.space_group_name_H-M   'P 1'
#
loop_
_entity.id
_entity.type
_entity.pdbx_description
1 polymer ?
#
loop_
_entity_poly.entity_id
_entity_poly.type
_entity_poly.pdbx_seq_one_letter_code
_entity_poly.pdbx_strand_id
1 'polypeptide(L)'
;MGTAKKSSKKKNKKPNKKAGRIALLVILCVLVVGMLTTAIIGGYVFFNIVSFAHGEIAINLDDYKANQNQTSFVYAYDSNNELVEMAQLHGEENRIWVDSDKMPENLKNAFICLEDKRFKKHHGVDWLRTFGAATGLSSGGGSTITQQLAKNPTNDKEVTVVRKFKEIERALNLEQHYSKDAILEAYLNTLYLGNGCYGVQTASETYFGKDVSELNLAECATLAVITKAPTTYNPLLNPESNKKRQELCLKYMLEEKAISKEEYEEAVNYKLVFTNSEGYVPKPGKTKNTTEDKNTEKEYQDFYVDYVIKTVCKDLMSKYG
;
A
#
# COMPACT_ATOMS: atom_id res chain seq x y z
N MET A 1 43.39 71.52 42.64
CA MET A 1 42.79 71.53 41.27
C MET A 1 41.84 70.35 41.17
N GLY A 2 40.54 70.56 41.39
CA GLY A 2 39.55 69.51 41.38
C GLY A 2 38.73 69.59 40.11
N THR A 3 38.68 68.53 39.32
CA THR A 3 37.86 68.41 38.13
C THR A 3 36.53 67.74 38.43
N ALA A 4 35.43 68.48 38.36
CA ALA A 4 34.11 68.02 38.56
C ALA A 4 33.59 67.20 37.34
N LYS A 5 33.26 65.90 37.55
CA LYS A 5 32.58 65.05 36.58
C LYS A 5 31.10 65.39 36.49
N LYS A 6 30.62 65.95 35.38
CA LYS A 6 29.21 66.15 35.08
C LYS A 6 28.55 64.81 34.77
N SER A 7 27.64 64.38 35.66
CA SER A 7 26.74 63.24 35.46
C SER A 7 25.61 63.65 34.52
N SER A 8 25.52 63.05 33.32
CA SER A 8 24.39 63.25 32.41
C SER A 8 23.22 62.37 32.82
N LYS A 9 22.19 62.93 33.39
CA LYS A 9 20.90 62.25 33.64
C LYS A 9 20.21 61.88 32.34
N LYS A 10 20.18 60.58 31.94
CA LYS A 10 19.36 60.08 30.87
C LYS A 10 17.87 60.28 31.28
N LYS A 11 17.15 61.17 30.55
CA LYS A 11 15.71 61.33 30.69
C LYS A 11 15.03 60.07 30.13
N ASN A 12 14.47 59.25 31.02
CA ASN A 12 13.54 58.16 30.66
C ASN A 12 12.26 58.77 30.02
N LYS A 13 12.15 58.68 28.68
CA LYS A 13 10.90 59.00 27.97
C LYS A 13 9.87 57.96 28.34
N LYS A 14 8.79 58.36 29.01
CA LYS A 14 7.62 57.52 29.27
C LYS A 14 7.08 57.00 27.94
N PRO A 15 6.78 55.68 27.80
CA PRO A 15 6.25 55.12 26.56
C PRO A 15 4.90 55.79 26.21
N ASN A 16 4.80 56.21 24.95
CA ASN A 16 3.60 56.90 24.42
C ASN A 16 2.46 55.85 24.28
N LYS A 17 1.55 55.84 25.27
CA LYS A 17 0.40 54.87 25.36
C LYS A 17 -0.49 54.87 24.09
N LYS A 18 -0.53 56.00 23.34
CA LYS A 18 -1.29 56.08 22.07
C LYS A 18 -0.58 55.33 20.95
N ALA A 19 0.75 55.43 20.84
CA ALA A 19 1.51 54.69 19.85
C ALA A 19 1.45 53.13 20.07
N GLY A 20 1.48 52.70 21.32
CA GLY A 20 1.30 51.27 21.67
C GLY A 20 -0.11 50.72 21.30
N ARG A 21 -1.17 51.53 21.50
CA ARG A 21 -2.53 51.13 21.09
C ARG A 21 -2.67 51.05 19.57
N ILE A 22 -2.10 51.96 18.82
CA ILE A 22 -2.13 51.95 17.34
C ILE A 22 -1.35 50.72 16.84
N ALA A 23 -0.17 50.43 17.36
CA ALA A 23 0.62 49.26 16.99
C ALA A 23 -0.14 47.94 17.26
N LEU A 24 -0.84 47.83 18.40
CA LEU A 24 -1.67 46.68 18.74
C LEU A 24 -2.84 46.52 17.77
N LEU A 25 -3.51 47.60 17.38
CA LEU A 25 -4.61 47.56 16.41
C LEU A 25 -4.12 47.10 15.03
N VAL A 26 -2.96 47.60 14.59
CA VAL A 26 -2.35 47.16 13.30
C VAL A 26 -2.05 45.69 13.33
N ILE A 27 -1.41 45.19 14.40
CA ILE A 27 -1.13 43.74 14.53
C ILE A 27 -2.44 42.95 14.52
N LEU A 28 -3.47 43.39 15.24
CA LEU A 28 -4.76 42.71 15.24
C LEU A 28 -5.42 42.69 13.84
N CYS A 29 -5.37 43.79 13.11
CA CYS A 29 -5.87 43.86 11.73
C CYS A 29 -5.11 42.91 10.80
N VAL A 30 -3.78 42.83 10.90
CA VAL A 30 -2.96 41.90 10.11
C VAL A 30 -3.32 40.46 10.43
N LEU A 31 -3.51 40.12 11.70
CA LEU A 31 -3.94 38.77 12.10
C LEU A 31 -5.37 38.43 11.60
N VAL A 32 -6.31 39.36 11.67
CA VAL A 32 -7.68 39.17 11.15
C VAL A 32 -7.66 38.98 9.63
N VAL A 33 -6.90 39.80 8.88
CA VAL A 33 -6.75 39.66 7.43
C VAL A 33 -6.08 38.33 7.09
N GLY A 34 -5.04 37.95 7.82
CA GLY A 34 -4.39 36.63 7.67
C GLY A 34 -5.35 35.45 7.91
N MET A 35 -6.20 35.52 8.94
CA MET A 35 -7.22 34.50 9.19
C MET A 35 -8.29 34.45 8.09
N LEU A 36 -8.76 35.61 7.62
CA LEU A 36 -9.76 35.66 6.54
C LEU A 36 -9.22 35.12 5.22
N THR A 37 -7.97 35.48 4.86
CA THR A 37 -7.35 34.95 3.64
C THR A 37 -7.13 33.43 3.71
N THR A 38 -6.70 32.91 4.86
CA THR A 38 -6.57 31.46 5.08
C THR A 38 -7.91 30.75 5.00
N ALA A 39 -8.98 31.32 5.56
CA ALA A 39 -10.32 30.77 5.49
C ALA A 39 -10.88 30.75 4.06
N ILE A 40 -10.65 31.79 3.26
CA ILE A 40 -11.08 31.86 1.85
C ILE A 40 -10.35 30.80 1.01
N ILE A 41 -9.01 30.74 1.13
CA ILE A 41 -8.19 29.76 0.40
C ILE A 41 -8.58 28.34 0.83
N GLY A 42 -8.70 28.10 2.12
CA GLY A 42 -9.11 26.79 2.66
C GLY A 42 -10.52 26.38 2.20
N GLY A 43 -11.46 27.31 2.18
CA GLY A 43 -12.82 27.09 1.67
C GLY A 43 -12.85 26.77 0.18
N TYR A 44 -12.06 27.48 -0.62
CA TYR A 44 -11.93 27.21 -2.06
C TYR A 44 -11.33 25.82 -2.32
N VAL A 45 -10.25 25.45 -1.65
CA VAL A 45 -9.62 24.12 -1.75
C VAL A 45 -10.59 23.04 -1.31
N PHE A 46 -11.26 23.22 -0.18
CA PHE A 46 -12.26 22.29 0.33
C PHE A 46 -13.41 22.08 -0.66
N PHE A 47 -13.95 23.16 -1.23
CA PHE A 47 -15.03 23.09 -2.22
C PHE A 47 -14.59 22.28 -3.46
N ASN A 48 -13.38 22.52 -3.98
CA ASN A 48 -12.87 21.75 -5.13
C ASN A 48 -12.69 20.26 -4.79
N ILE A 49 -12.14 19.92 -3.61
CA ILE A 49 -11.98 18.54 -3.17
C ILE A 49 -13.35 17.83 -3.08
N VAL A 50 -14.33 18.47 -2.44
CA VAL A 50 -15.68 17.91 -2.28
C VAL A 50 -16.38 17.76 -3.64
N SER A 51 -16.27 18.76 -4.51
CA SER A 51 -16.85 18.72 -5.85
C SER A 51 -16.25 17.57 -6.68
N PHE A 52 -14.93 17.38 -6.61
CA PHE A 52 -14.26 16.28 -7.29
C PHE A 52 -14.66 14.90 -6.71
N ALA A 53 -14.73 14.79 -5.40
CA ALA A 53 -15.11 13.53 -4.73
C ALA A 53 -16.52 13.05 -5.12
N HIS A 54 -17.46 13.98 -5.37
CA HIS A 54 -18.83 13.69 -5.79
C HIS A 54 -19.01 13.73 -7.33
N GLY A 55 -17.94 13.92 -8.09
CA GLY A 55 -17.95 13.91 -9.55
C GLY A 55 -18.07 12.51 -10.15
N GLU A 56 -17.81 12.40 -11.45
CA GLU A 56 -17.72 11.11 -12.12
C GLU A 56 -16.63 10.23 -11.53
N ILE A 57 -16.75 8.90 -11.72
CA ILE A 57 -15.79 7.92 -11.21
C ILE A 57 -14.40 8.22 -11.81
N ALA A 58 -13.45 8.61 -10.95
CA ALA A 58 -12.10 8.94 -11.38
C ALA A 58 -11.23 7.71 -11.64
N ILE A 59 -11.51 6.60 -10.94
CA ILE A 59 -10.86 5.30 -11.10
C ILE A 59 -11.95 4.25 -11.08
N ASN A 60 -12.25 3.67 -12.24
CA ASN A 60 -13.16 2.54 -12.35
C ASN A 60 -12.41 1.26 -11.94
N LEU A 61 -12.81 0.62 -10.84
CA LEU A 61 -12.13 -0.58 -10.34
C LEU A 61 -12.36 -1.80 -11.22
N ASP A 62 -13.48 -1.88 -11.94
CA ASP A 62 -13.74 -2.99 -12.88
C ASP A 62 -12.83 -2.87 -14.11
N ASP A 63 -12.71 -1.67 -14.67
CA ASP A 63 -11.77 -1.39 -15.76
C ASP A 63 -10.34 -1.56 -15.27
N TYR A 64 -10.05 -1.15 -14.03
CA TYR A 64 -8.75 -1.32 -13.41
C TYR A 64 -8.39 -2.81 -13.28
N LYS A 65 -9.34 -3.65 -12.82
CA LYS A 65 -9.19 -5.11 -12.77
C LYS A 65 -8.97 -5.70 -14.16
N ALA A 66 -9.79 -5.31 -15.14
CA ALA A 66 -9.71 -5.81 -16.52
C ALA A 66 -8.40 -5.44 -17.24
N ASN A 67 -7.88 -4.24 -16.97
CA ASN A 67 -6.66 -3.72 -17.60
C ASN A 67 -5.36 -4.15 -16.90
N GLN A 68 -5.42 -4.93 -15.82
CA GLN A 68 -4.21 -5.47 -15.21
C GLN A 68 -3.64 -6.62 -16.04
N ASN A 69 -2.33 -6.64 -16.23
CA ASN A 69 -1.63 -7.77 -16.82
C ASN A 69 -1.77 -8.99 -15.90
N GLN A 70 -2.65 -9.91 -16.24
CA GLN A 70 -2.87 -11.12 -15.47
C GLN A 70 -2.04 -12.26 -16.02
N THR A 71 -1.63 -13.18 -15.15
CA THR A 71 -0.96 -14.40 -15.51
C THR A 71 -1.93 -15.36 -16.21
N SER A 72 -1.53 -15.89 -17.34
CA SER A 72 -2.26 -16.95 -18.06
C SER A 72 -1.68 -18.31 -17.69
N PHE A 73 -2.53 -19.32 -17.62
CA PHE A 73 -2.16 -20.69 -17.23
C PHE A 73 -2.35 -21.64 -18.39
N VAL A 74 -1.40 -22.54 -18.57
CA VAL A 74 -1.50 -23.66 -19.51
C VAL A 74 -1.67 -24.94 -18.72
N TYR A 75 -2.74 -25.67 -19.01
CA TYR A 75 -3.06 -26.94 -18.35
C TYR A 75 -3.03 -28.10 -19.33
N ALA A 76 -2.70 -29.29 -18.84
CA ALA A 76 -2.87 -30.56 -19.55
C ALA A 76 -3.45 -31.63 -18.64
N TYR A 77 -4.03 -32.67 -19.22
CA TYR A 77 -4.42 -33.87 -18.48
C TYR A 77 -3.23 -34.82 -18.36
N ASP A 78 -2.98 -35.30 -17.15
CA ASP A 78 -1.97 -36.34 -16.89
C ASP A 78 -2.45 -37.74 -17.30
N SER A 79 -1.63 -38.77 -17.05
CA SER A 79 -1.97 -40.16 -17.33
C SER A 79 -3.16 -40.70 -16.50
N ASN A 80 -3.54 -40.02 -15.42
CA ASN A 80 -4.68 -40.36 -14.57
C ASN A 80 -5.93 -39.56 -14.94
N ASN A 81 -5.87 -38.76 -16.01
CA ASN A 81 -6.91 -37.82 -16.44
C ASN A 81 -7.20 -36.71 -15.40
N GLU A 82 -6.16 -36.32 -14.65
CA GLU A 82 -6.21 -35.17 -13.73
C GLU A 82 -5.61 -33.94 -14.44
N LEU A 83 -6.23 -32.76 -14.19
CA LEU A 83 -5.80 -31.50 -14.77
C LEU A 83 -4.55 -31.01 -14.02
N VAL A 84 -3.42 -30.91 -14.73
CA VAL A 84 -2.13 -30.48 -14.20
C VAL A 84 -1.71 -29.16 -14.84
N GLU A 85 -1.24 -28.22 -14.03
CA GLU A 85 -0.66 -26.97 -14.51
C GLU A 85 0.71 -27.21 -15.11
N MET A 86 0.85 -26.89 -16.41
CA MET A 86 2.09 -27.09 -17.17
C MET A 86 2.97 -25.85 -17.18
N ALA A 87 2.37 -24.66 -17.27
CA ALA A 87 3.12 -23.41 -17.31
C ALA A 87 2.26 -22.23 -16.85
N GLN A 88 2.94 -21.22 -16.31
CA GLN A 88 2.41 -19.90 -16.04
C GLN A 88 3.05 -18.90 -17.02
N LEU A 89 2.23 -18.19 -17.78
CA LEU A 89 2.65 -17.20 -18.76
C LEU A 89 2.32 -15.81 -18.27
N HIS A 90 3.31 -15.01 -17.97
CA HIS A 90 3.15 -13.62 -17.55
C HIS A 90 4.20 -12.73 -18.21
N GLY A 91 3.93 -11.41 -18.30
CA GLY A 91 4.90 -10.42 -18.73
C GLY A 91 5.87 -10.02 -17.60
N GLU A 92 6.20 -8.74 -17.52
CA GLU A 92 7.03 -8.19 -16.44
C GLU A 92 6.34 -8.26 -15.06
N GLU A 93 5.00 -8.32 -15.03
CA GLU A 93 4.18 -8.43 -13.83
C GLU A 93 3.55 -9.82 -13.76
N ASN A 94 3.83 -10.54 -12.68
CA ASN A 94 3.13 -11.77 -12.34
C ASN A 94 1.97 -11.40 -11.39
N ARG A 95 0.72 -11.58 -11.85
CA ARG A 95 -0.48 -11.21 -11.10
C ARG A 95 -1.60 -12.21 -11.32
N ILE A 96 -2.16 -12.68 -10.22
CA ILE A 96 -3.35 -13.52 -10.16
C ILE A 96 -4.36 -12.79 -9.29
N TRP A 97 -5.51 -12.40 -9.87
CA TRP A 97 -6.56 -11.72 -9.13
C TRP A 97 -7.36 -12.70 -8.30
N VAL A 98 -7.59 -12.36 -7.04
CA VAL A 98 -8.41 -13.12 -6.10
C VAL A 98 -9.53 -12.24 -5.55
N ASP A 99 -10.74 -12.77 -5.52
CA ASP A 99 -11.88 -12.08 -4.94
C ASP A 99 -11.77 -12.03 -3.40
N SER A 100 -12.33 -11.00 -2.79
CA SER A 100 -12.17 -10.72 -1.35
C SER A 100 -12.68 -11.85 -0.44
N ASP A 101 -13.70 -12.59 -0.87
CA ASP A 101 -14.27 -13.71 -0.12
C ASP A 101 -13.32 -14.92 0.00
N LYS A 102 -12.37 -15.05 -0.91
CA LYS A 102 -11.32 -16.08 -0.89
C LYS A 102 -10.09 -15.68 -0.07
N MET A 103 -9.98 -14.40 0.31
CA MET A 103 -8.88 -13.92 1.14
C MET A 103 -9.17 -14.15 2.63
N PRO A 104 -8.27 -14.79 3.40
CA PRO A 104 -8.43 -14.94 4.84
C PRO A 104 -8.65 -13.60 5.55
N GLU A 105 -9.54 -13.54 6.53
CA GLU A 105 -9.75 -12.35 7.35
C GLU A 105 -8.46 -11.91 8.06
N ASN A 106 -7.63 -12.86 8.49
CA ASN A 106 -6.33 -12.58 9.09
C ASN A 106 -5.39 -11.84 8.13
N LEU A 107 -5.45 -12.14 6.84
CA LEU A 107 -4.67 -11.43 5.82
C LEU A 107 -5.13 -9.96 5.72
N LYS A 108 -6.43 -9.75 5.54
CA LYS A 108 -7.03 -8.41 5.47
C LYS A 108 -6.70 -7.58 6.71
N ASN A 109 -6.87 -8.18 7.89
CA ASN A 109 -6.58 -7.52 9.16
C ASN A 109 -5.08 -7.22 9.36
N ALA A 110 -4.17 -8.07 8.89
CA ALA A 110 -2.73 -7.82 8.96
C ALA A 110 -2.36 -6.54 8.19
N PHE A 111 -2.86 -6.38 6.97
CA PHE A 111 -2.64 -5.18 6.17
C PHE A 111 -3.29 -3.93 6.79
N ILE A 112 -4.54 -4.05 7.25
CA ILE A 112 -5.25 -2.95 7.92
C ILE A 112 -4.51 -2.49 9.18
N CYS A 113 -4.14 -3.43 10.06
CA CYS A 113 -3.47 -3.10 11.32
C CYS A 113 -2.08 -2.51 11.11
N LEU A 114 -1.38 -2.89 10.03
CA LEU A 114 -0.05 -2.41 9.73
C LEU A 114 -0.05 -1.07 9.00
N GLU A 115 -0.89 -0.93 7.97
CA GLU A 115 -0.89 0.20 7.06
C GLU A 115 -1.90 1.29 7.47
N ASP A 116 -3.10 0.89 7.92
CA ASP A 116 -4.22 1.81 8.12
C ASP A 116 -5.21 1.33 9.18
N LYS A 117 -4.81 1.38 10.46
CA LYS A 117 -5.60 0.91 11.61
C LYS A 117 -7.04 1.45 11.68
N ARG A 118 -7.29 2.59 11.07
CA ARG A 118 -8.61 3.23 11.05
C ARG A 118 -9.31 3.13 9.69
N PHE A 119 -8.87 2.22 8.82
CA PHE A 119 -9.41 2.04 7.48
C PHE A 119 -10.94 1.99 7.43
N LYS A 120 -11.56 1.22 8.33
CA LYS A 120 -13.03 1.09 8.43
C LYS A 120 -13.73 2.33 9.02
N LYS A 121 -12.99 3.36 9.49
CA LYS A 121 -13.54 4.51 10.21
C LYS A 121 -13.47 5.85 9.46
N HIS A 122 -12.62 5.95 8.44
CA HIS A 122 -12.50 7.16 7.64
C HIS A 122 -13.05 6.95 6.22
N HIS A 123 -13.21 8.03 5.47
CA HIS A 123 -13.68 8.05 4.09
C HIS A 123 -12.53 8.48 3.16
N GLY A 124 -11.62 7.57 2.85
CA GLY A 124 -10.48 7.77 1.94
C GLY A 124 -9.26 8.40 2.57
N VAL A 125 -9.43 9.35 3.49
CA VAL A 125 -8.34 10.08 4.15
C VAL A 125 -8.50 10.04 5.67
N ASP A 126 -7.46 9.64 6.36
CA ASP A 126 -7.35 9.77 7.81
C ASP A 126 -6.75 11.14 8.15
N TRP A 127 -7.60 12.14 8.33
CA TRP A 127 -7.19 13.53 8.59
C TRP A 127 -6.36 13.70 9.85
N LEU A 128 -6.65 12.96 10.93
CA LEU A 128 -5.87 13.02 12.17
C LEU A 128 -4.45 12.51 11.95
N ARG A 129 -4.31 11.38 11.26
CA ARG A 129 -3.02 10.78 10.93
C ARG A 129 -2.24 11.63 9.92
N THR A 130 -2.93 12.16 8.90
CA THR A 130 -2.34 13.05 7.89
C THR A 130 -1.80 14.33 8.54
N PHE A 131 -2.57 14.96 9.44
CA PHE A 131 -2.13 16.14 10.17
C PHE A 131 -0.97 15.85 11.13
N GLY A 132 -1.04 14.71 11.87
CA GLY A 132 0.04 14.28 12.76
C GLY A 132 1.36 14.04 12.00
N ALA A 133 1.28 13.43 10.81
CA ALA A 133 2.45 13.22 9.95
C ALA A 133 3.01 14.53 9.37
N ALA A 134 2.12 15.46 8.95
CA ALA A 134 2.52 16.77 8.40
C ALA A 134 3.20 17.67 9.44
N THR A 135 2.80 17.56 10.71
CA THR A 135 3.36 18.34 11.82
C THR A 135 4.55 17.67 12.52
N GLY A 136 4.91 16.43 12.13
CA GLY A 136 5.95 15.65 12.81
C GLY A 136 5.55 15.11 14.19
N LEU A 137 4.28 15.24 14.58
CA LEU A 137 3.75 14.71 15.85
C LEU A 137 3.52 13.20 15.82
N SER A 138 3.49 12.59 14.63
CA SER A 138 3.34 11.15 14.43
C SER A 138 4.58 10.58 13.73
N SER A 139 5.12 9.48 14.25
CA SER A 139 6.28 8.76 13.68
C SER A 139 5.91 7.83 12.51
N GLY A 140 4.63 7.70 12.16
CA GLY A 140 4.14 6.81 11.10
C GLY A 140 3.81 7.54 9.79
N GLY A 141 3.71 6.81 8.69
CA GLY A 141 3.23 7.33 7.41
C GLY A 141 1.78 7.84 7.50
N GLY A 142 1.45 8.96 6.84
CA GLY A 142 0.13 9.57 6.89
C GLY A 142 -0.86 9.05 5.85
N SER A 143 -0.43 8.24 4.86
CA SER A 143 -1.28 7.78 3.77
C SER A 143 -2.13 6.57 4.17
N THR A 144 -3.38 6.55 3.72
CA THR A 144 -4.33 5.44 3.92
C THR A 144 -4.17 4.38 2.83
N ILE A 145 -4.79 3.20 3.03
CA ILE A 145 -4.88 2.14 2.00
C ILE A 145 -5.52 2.71 0.72
N THR A 146 -6.63 3.46 0.84
CA THR A 146 -7.30 4.07 -0.30
C THR A 146 -6.41 5.07 -1.05
N GLN A 147 -5.61 5.86 -0.34
CA GLN A 147 -4.64 6.76 -0.97
C GLN A 147 -3.51 6.01 -1.67
N GLN A 148 -3.05 4.88 -1.10
CA GLN A 148 -2.04 4.03 -1.75
C GLN A 148 -2.59 3.43 -3.04
N LEU A 149 -3.83 2.91 -3.04
CA LEU A 149 -4.50 2.41 -4.23
C LEU A 149 -4.68 3.51 -5.28
N ALA A 150 -5.13 4.70 -4.88
CA ALA A 150 -5.34 5.85 -5.77
C ALA A 150 -4.05 6.36 -6.46
N LYS A 151 -2.89 6.07 -5.87
CA LYS A 151 -1.57 6.42 -6.42
C LYS A 151 -1.12 5.45 -7.52
N ASN A 152 -1.44 4.16 -7.42
CA ASN A 152 -0.90 3.10 -8.30
C ASN A 152 -1.18 3.33 -9.80
N PRO A 153 -2.39 3.76 -10.25
CA PRO A 153 -2.69 3.93 -11.66
C PRO A 153 -1.96 5.10 -12.34
N THR A 154 -1.36 6.00 -11.58
CA THR A 154 -0.91 7.31 -12.09
C THR A 154 0.59 7.39 -12.20
N ASN A 155 1.35 6.54 -12.53
CA ASN A 155 2.81 6.57 -12.85
C ASN A 155 3.55 7.92 -12.57
N ASP A 156 2.94 8.78 -11.74
CA ASP A 156 3.35 10.14 -11.43
C ASP A 156 4.47 10.10 -10.38
N LYS A 157 5.72 10.08 -10.86
CA LYS A 157 6.94 9.92 -10.02
C LYS A 157 7.33 11.20 -9.28
N GLU A 158 6.75 12.35 -9.62
CA GLU A 158 7.11 13.61 -8.99
C GLU A 158 6.54 13.74 -7.57
N VAL A 159 7.40 14.04 -6.61
CA VAL A 159 7.01 14.30 -5.22
C VAL A 159 6.58 15.76 -5.08
N THR A 160 5.36 16.09 -5.48
CA THR A 160 4.81 17.45 -5.40
C THR A 160 3.60 17.52 -4.47
N VAL A 161 3.34 18.71 -3.94
CA VAL A 161 2.13 19.01 -3.14
C VAL A 161 0.88 18.78 -4.01
N VAL A 162 0.93 19.17 -5.28
CA VAL A 162 -0.17 18.99 -6.25
C VAL A 162 -0.52 17.51 -6.42
N ARG A 163 0.48 16.63 -6.54
CA ARG A 163 0.26 15.19 -6.59
C ARG A 163 -0.46 14.68 -5.34
N LYS A 164 -0.08 15.17 -4.15
CA LYS A 164 -0.73 14.76 -2.89
C LYS A 164 -2.20 15.21 -2.83
N PHE A 165 -2.52 16.37 -3.37
CA PHE A 165 -3.91 16.80 -3.51
C PHE A 165 -4.71 15.90 -4.45
N LYS A 166 -4.19 15.58 -5.63
CA LYS A 166 -4.83 14.64 -6.57
C LYS A 166 -5.03 13.24 -5.97
N GLU A 167 -4.06 12.77 -5.20
CA GLU A 167 -4.16 11.50 -4.48
C GLU A 167 -5.31 11.53 -3.46
N ILE A 168 -5.45 12.62 -2.70
CA ILE A 168 -6.54 12.84 -1.75
C ILE A 168 -7.90 12.89 -2.48
N GLU A 169 -8.01 13.68 -3.54
CA GLU A 169 -9.22 13.81 -4.35
C GLU A 169 -9.69 12.46 -4.88
N ARG A 170 -8.77 11.68 -5.48
CA ARG A 170 -9.07 10.33 -5.98
C ARG A 170 -9.45 9.35 -4.87
N ALA A 171 -8.78 9.42 -3.72
CA ALA A 171 -9.11 8.56 -2.58
C ALA A 171 -10.52 8.86 -2.03
N LEU A 172 -10.91 10.12 -1.94
CA LEU A 172 -12.26 10.52 -1.55
C LEU A 172 -13.30 10.09 -2.59
N ASN A 173 -12.99 10.23 -3.88
CA ASN A 173 -13.86 9.79 -4.98
C ASN A 173 -14.06 8.27 -4.97
N LEU A 174 -12.99 7.48 -4.78
CA LEU A 174 -13.10 6.01 -4.64
C LEU A 174 -14.07 5.62 -3.52
N GLU A 175 -13.97 6.24 -2.37
CA GLU A 175 -14.83 5.93 -1.20
C GLU A 175 -16.29 6.38 -1.36
N GLN A 176 -16.57 7.27 -2.29
CA GLN A 176 -17.94 7.62 -2.65
C GLN A 176 -18.60 6.57 -3.55
N HIS A 177 -17.81 5.87 -4.36
CA HIS A 177 -18.33 4.96 -5.39
C HIS A 177 -18.17 3.48 -5.03
N TYR A 178 -17.21 3.13 -4.16
CA TYR A 178 -16.88 1.74 -3.85
C TYR A 178 -16.91 1.45 -2.35
N SER A 179 -17.27 0.21 -2.01
CA SER A 179 -17.22 -0.26 -0.63
C SER A 179 -15.78 -0.41 -0.13
N LYS A 180 -15.61 -0.42 1.19
CA LYS A 180 -14.32 -0.71 1.81
C LYS A 180 -13.73 -2.05 1.37
N ASP A 181 -14.57 -3.07 1.20
CA ASP A 181 -14.13 -4.40 0.79
C ASP A 181 -13.65 -4.39 -0.66
N ALA A 182 -14.34 -3.70 -1.58
CA ALA A 182 -13.89 -3.56 -2.97
C ALA A 182 -12.57 -2.79 -3.08
N ILE A 183 -12.39 -1.74 -2.29
CA ILE A 183 -11.14 -0.96 -2.23
C ILE A 183 -10.01 -1.82 -1.68
N LEU A 184 -10.25 -2.60 -0.61
CA LEU A 184 -9.26 -3.48 -0.01
C LEU A 184 -8.89 -4.63 -0.97
N GLU A 185 -9.89 -5.23 -1.65
CA GLU A 185 -9.67 -6.24 -2.68
C GLU A 185 -8.74 -5.72 -3.78
N ALA A 186 -9.06 -4.57 -4.36
CA ALA A 186 -8.23 -3.96 -5.40
C ALA A 186 -6.82 -3.64 -4.89
N TYR A 187 -6.69 -3.14 -3.66
CA TYR A 187 -5.39 -2.88 -3.04
C TYR A 187 -4.57 -4.16 -2.90
N LEU A 188 -5.13 -5.22 -2.31
CA LEU A 188 -4.44 -6.48 -2.05
C LEU A 188 -4.05 -7.22 -3.34
N ASN A 189 -4.75 -7.00 -4.44
CA ASN A 189 -4.45 -7.58 -5.74
C ASN A 189 -3.44 -6.79 -6.57
N THR A 190 -3.12 -5.54 -6.19
CA THR A 190 -2.31 -4.65 -7.04
C THR A 190 -1.00 -4.21 -6.41
N LEU A 191 -0.82 -4.44 -5.10
CA LEU A 191 0.41 -4.03 -4.43
C LEU A 191 1.60 -4.91 -4.85
N TYR A 192 2.78 -4.29 -4.96
CA TYR A 192 4.03 -5.00 -5.23
C TYR A 192 4.60 -5.61 -3.95
N LEU A 193 4.85 -6.91 -3.98
CA LEU A 193 5.33 -7.71 -2.84
C LEU A 193 6.73 -8.31 -3.05
N GLY A 194 7.52 -7.77 -3.98
CA GLY A 194 8.86 -8.29 -4.28
C GLY A 194 8.85 -9.46 -5.28
N ASN A 195 10.01 -9.86 -5.77
CA ASN A 195 10.21 -10.97 -6.71
C ASN A 195 9.28 -10.95 -7.94
N GLY A 196 8.95 -9.77 -8.46
CA GLY A 196 7.99 -9.64 -9.57
C GLY A 196 6.54 -9.90 -9.20
N CYS A 197 6.23 -10.20 -7.93
CA CYS A 197 4.88 -10.51 -7.46
C CYS A 197 4.04 -9.26 -7.27
N TYR A 198 2.93 -9.20 -7.96
CA TYR A 198 1.88 -8.20 -7.78
C TYR A 198 0.62 -8.88 -7.25
N GLY A 199 0.19 -8.46 -6.06
CA GLY A 199 -0.95 -9.04 -5.34
C GLY A 199 -0.60 -10.22 -4.45
N VAL A 200 -1.55 -10.49 -3.54
CA VAL A 200 -1.36 -11.45 -2.43
C VAL A 200 -1.38 -12.91 -2.88
N GLN A 201 -2.11 -13.26 -3.95
CA GLN A 201 -2.14 -14.63 -4.46
C GLN A 201 -0.77 -15.03 -5.01
N THR A 202 -0.21 -14.21 -5.90
CA THR A 202 1.10 -14.44 -6.50
C THR A 202 2.19 -14.49 -5.44
N ALA A 203 2.12 -13.59 -4.43
CA ALA A 203 3.04 -13.61 -3.32
C ALA A 203 2.89 -14.86 -2.45
N SER A 204 1.67 -15.32 -2.20
CA SER A 204 1.41 -16.57 -1.47
C SER A 204 2.03 -17.78 -2.18
N GLU A 205 1.84 -17.89 -3.48
CA GLU A 205 2.42 -18.97 -4.28
C GLU A 205 3.95 -18.89 -4.32
N THR A 206 4.50 -17.70 -4.52
CA THR A 206 5.96 -17.50 -4.61
C THR A 206 6.66 -17.80 -3.29
N TYR A 207 6.12 -17.33 -2.16
CA TYR A 207 6.80 -17.44 -0.87
C TYR A 207 6.48 -18.74 -0.13
N PHE A 208 5.26 -19.26 -0.29
CA PHE A 208 4.78 -20.43 0.48
C PHE A 208 4.35 -21.61 -0.39
N GLY A 209 4.21 -21.43 -1.72
CA GLY A 209 3.68 -22.47 -2.62
C GLY A 209 2.23 -22.84 -2.34
N LYS A 210 1.44 -21.91 -1.78
CA LYS A 210 0.06 -22.12 -1.33
C LYS A 210 -0.89 -21.17 -2.03
N ASP A 211 -2.14 -21.58 -2.18
CA ASP A 211 -3.23 -20.65 -2.45
C ASP A 211 -3.38 -19.67 -1.27
N VAL A 212 -3.75 -18.43 -1.56
CA VAL A 212 -3.89 -17.39 -0.53
C VAL A 212 -4.91 -17.77 0.54
N SER A 213 -5.95 -18.52 0.20
CA SER A 213 -6.99 -18.98 1.13
C SER A 213 -6.47 -19.99 2.17
N GLU A 214 -5.31 -20.61 1.92
CA GLU A 214 -4.68 -21.61 2.80
C GLU A 214 -3.67 -21.00 3.79
N LEU A 215 -3.44 -19.68 3.72
CA LEU A 215 -2.49 -19.02 4.58
C LEU A 215 -2.96 -18.98 6.03
N ASN A 216 -2.08 -19.38 6.94
CA ASN A 216 -2.31 -19.19 8.38
C ASN A 216 -1.95 -17.76 8.83
N LEU A 217 -2.24 -17.42 10.09
CA LEU A 217 -2.01 -16.08 10.65
C LEU A 217 -0.54 -15.61 10.53
N ALA A 218 0.42 -16.51 10.81
CA ALA A 218 1.84 -16.17 10.73
C ALA A 218 2.29 -15.87 9.29
N GLU A 219 1.78 -16.61 8.32
CA GLU A 219 2.02 -16.41 6.89
C GLU A 219 1.35 -15.13 6.37
N CYS A 220 0.11 -14.85 6.80
CA CYS A 220 -0.59 -13.60 6.50
C CYS A 220 0.19 -12.37 6.97
N ALA A 221 0.67 -12.39 8.22
CA ALA A 221 1.48 -11.31 8.76
C ALA A 221 2.83 -11.18 8.03
N THR A 222 3.43 -12.30 7.58
CA THR A 222 4.66 -12.32 6.78
C THR A 222 4.49 -11.59 5.44
N LEU A 223 3.38 -11.80 4.73
CA LEU A 223 3.11 -11.08 3.48
C LEU A 223 2.87 -9.58 3.71
N ALA A 224 2.11 -9.24 4.74
CA ALA A 224 1.76 -7.84 5.00
C ALA A 224 2.98 -6.95 5.24
N VAL A 225 4.03 -7.47 5.87
CA VAL A 225 5.21 -6.67 6.20
C VAL A 225 6.13 -6.36 5.04
N ILE A 226 5.99 -7.07 3.92
CA ILE A 226 6.80 -6.88 2.72
C ILE A 226 6.54 -5.50 2.09
N THR A 227 5.31 -4.98 2.16
CA THR A 227 4.87 -3.71 1.56
C THR A 227 5.78 -2.53 1.87
N LYS A 228 6.31 -2.48 3.08
CA LYS A 228 7.12 -1.35 3.57
C LYS A 228 8.42 -1.17 2.79
N ALA A 229 9.10 -2.26 2.48
CA ALA A 229 10.34 -2.28 1.71
C ALA A 229 10.54 -3.70 1.14
N PRO A 230 10.03 -3.99 -0.07
CA PRO A 230 9.98 -5.34 -0.62
C PRO A 230 11.33 -6.06 -0.68
N THR A 231 12.41 -5.34 -0.94
CA THR A 231 13.76 -5.93 -0.95
C THR A 231 14.25 -6.26 0.47
N THR A 232 14.02 -5.35 1.44
CA THR A 232 14.52 -5.49 2.82
C THR A 232 13.76 -6.57 3.60
N TYR A 233 12.45 -6.68 3.36
CA TYR A 233 11.57 -7.61 4.06
C TYR A 233 11.19 -8.82 3.20
N ASN A 234 11.95 -9.10 2.14
CA ASN A 234 11.79 -10.32 1.35
C ASN A 234 12.09 -11.56 2.21
N PRO A 235 11.12 -12.46 2.43
CA PRO A 235 11.33 -13.58 3.34
C PRO A 235 12.30 -14.65 2.80
N LEU A 236 12.48 -14.74 1.47
CA LEU A 236 13.45 -15.67 0.87
C LEU A 236 14.89 -15.17 0.99
N LEU A 237 15.09 -13.85 1.02
CA LEU A 237 16.42 -13.23 1.04
C LEU A 237 16.81 -12.79 2.46
N ASN A 238 15.85 -12.28 3.23
CA ASN A 238 16.08 -11.67 4.54
C ASN A 238 15.06 -12.19 5.59
N PRO A 239 14.99 -13.49 5.87
CA PRO A 239 13.96 -14.09 6.72
C PRO A 239 13.93 -13.52 8.14
N GLU A 240 15.11 -13.20 8.72
CA GLU A 240 15.19 -12.60 10.06
C GLU A 240 14.61 -11.18 10.11
N SER A 241 14.87 -10.36 9.09
CA SER A 241 14.33 -9.00 9.01
C SER A 241 12.82 -9.03 8.82
N ASN A 242 12.33 -9.95 8.01
CA ASN A 242 10.91 -10.20 7.84
C ASN A 242 10.28 -10.66 9.16
N LYS A 243 10.87 -11.66 9.85
CA LYS A 243 10.37 -12.20 11.12
C LYS A 243 10.21 -11.12 12.19
N LYS A 244 11.24 -10.28 12.41
CA LYS A 244 11.17 -9.18 13.39
C LYS A 244 10.00 -8.24 13.09
N ARG A 245 9.74 -7.97 11.81
CA ARG A 245 8.64 -7.09 11.41
C ARG A 245 7.29 -7.80 11.44
N GLN A 246 7.24 -9.10 11.17
CA GLN A 246 6.07 -9.96 11.31
C GLN A 246 5.57 -9.94 12.77
N GLU A 247 6.47 -10.08 13.74
CA GLU A 247 6.13 -10.00 15.17
C GLU A 247 5.56 -8.63 15.55
N LEU A 248 6.06 -7.54 14.95
CA LEU A 248 5.48 -6.22 15.12
C LEU A 248 4.07 -6.13 14.52
N CYS A 249 3.84 -6.74 13.35
CA CYS A 249 2.51 -6.81 12.74
C CYS A 249 1.52 -7.57 13.63
N LEU A 250 1.90 -8.76 14.10
CA LEU A 250 1.11 -9.57 15.02
C LEU A 250 0.80 -8.83 16.32
N LYS A 251 1.77 -8.10 16.87
CA LYS A 251 1.56 -7.23 18.03
C LYS A 251 0.50 -6.15 17.76
N TYR A 252 0.54 -5.51 16.60
CA TYR A 252 -0.48 -4.53 16.22
C TYR A 252 -1.86 -5.16 16.05
N MET A 253 -1.93 -6.37 15.49
CA MET A 253 -3.20 -7.12 15.37
C MET A 253 -3.79 -7.44 16.75
N LEU A 254 -2.94 -7.80 17.72
CA LEU A 254 -3.37 -8.02 19.11
C LEU A 254 -3.84 -6.71 19.77
N GLU A 255 -3.09 -5.62 19.64
CA GLU A 255 -3.45 -4.30 20.17
C GLU A 255 -4.79 -3.78 19.63
N GLU A 256 -5.05 -4.02 18.34
CA GLU A 256 -6.32 -3.65 17.68
C GLU A 256 -7.44 -4.70 17.91
N LYS A 257 -7.17 -5.76 18.71
CA LYS A 257 -8.11 -6.85 19.01
C LYS A 257 -8.60 -7.61 17.77
N ALA A 258 -7.79 -7.66 16.72
CA ALA A 258 -8.04 -8.43 15.52
C ALA A 258 -7.73 -9.93 15.73
N ILE A 259 -6.89 -10.25 16.71
CA ILE A 259 -6.54 -11.61 17.13
C ILE A 259 -6.55 -11.71 18.67
N SER A 260 -6.70 -12.93 19.18
CA SER A 260 -6.58 -13.23 20.60
C SER A 260 -5.10 -13.31 21.04
N LYS A 261 -4.87 -13.38 22.34
CA LYS A 261 -3.53 -13.57 22.89
C LYS A 261 -2.96 -14.95 22.55
N GLU A 262 -3.79 -15.96 22.57
CA GLU A 262 -3.45 -17.33 22.24
C GLU A 262 -3.02 -17.44 20.75
N GLU A 263 -3.80 -16.85 19.83
CA GLU A 263 -3.47 -16.79 18.41
C GLU A 263 -2.15 -16.02 18.16
N TYR A 264 -1.92 -14.93 18.90
CA TYR A 264 -0.66 -14.19 18.84
C TYR A 264 0.52 -15.06 19.26
N GLU A 265 0.44 -15.75 20.42
CA GLU A 265 1.52 -16.59 20.93
C GLU A 265 1.79 -17.77 19.98
N GLU A 266 0.76 -18.39 19.41
CA GLU A 266 0.90 -19.44 18.41
C GLU A 266 1.60 -18.92 17.14
N ALA A 267 1.14 -17.80 16.59
CA ALA A 267 1.70 -17.22 15.36
C ALA A 267 3.15 -16.74 15.50
N VAL A 268 3.52 -16.17 16.65
CA VAL A 268 4.91 -15.75 16.92
C VAL A 268 5.84 -16.96 16.97
N ASN A 269 5.39 -18.08 17.54
CA ASN A 269 6.20 -19.30 17.68
C ASN A 269 6.11 -20.22 16.45
N TYR A 270 5.24 -19.90 15.49
CA TYR A 270 5.07 -20.70 14.28
C TYR A 270 6.35 -20.72 13.44
N LYS A 271 6.79 -21.95 13.07
CA LYS A 271 7.94 -22.14 12.18
C LYS A 271 7.51 -21.98 10.74
N LEU A 272 7.85 -20.83 10.14
CA LEU A 272 7.59 -20.58 8.73
C LEU A 272 8.44 -21.51 7.84
N VAL A 273 7.81 -22.02 6.78
CA VAL A 273 8.45 -22.82 5.73
C VAL A 273 8.26 -22.09 4.42
N PHE A 274 9.34 -21.64 3.81
CA PHE A 274 9.33 -20.93 2.53
C PHE A 274 9.69 -21.88 1.38
N THR A 275 9.37 -21.49 0.16
CA THR A 275 9.63 -22.29 -1.05
C THR A 275 11.11 -22.65 -1.27
N ASN A 276 12.04 -21.87 -0.72
CA ASN A 276 13.48 -22.15 -0.74
C ASN A 276 14.01 -22.86 0.52
N SER A 277 13.14 -23.22 1.48
CA SER A 277 13.56 -23.91 2.70
C SER A 277 13.81 -25.39 2.44
N GLU A 278 14.74 -26.03 3.17
CA GLU A 278 15.02 -27.46 3.09
C GLU A 278 13.79 -28.35 3.41
N GLY A 279 12.85 -27.86 4.23
CA GLY A 279 11.62 -28.58 4.59
C GLY A 279 10.45 -28.34 3.64
N TYR A 280 10.63 -27.59 2.57
CA TYR A 280 9.55 -27.31 1.63
C TYR A 280 9.27 -28.51 0.71
N VAL A 281 8.02 -28.95 0.70
CA VAL A 281 7.52 -30.01 -0.20
C VAL A 281 6.55 -29.36 -1.20
N PRO A 282 6.89 -29.28 -2.48
CA PRO A 282 5.98 -28.76 -3.50
C PRO A 282 4.69 -29.59 -3.57
N LYS A 283 3.55 -28.94 -3.73
CA LYS A 283 2.30 -29.64 -4.02
C LYS A 283 2.41 -30.36 -5.38
N PRO A 284 1.84 -31.57 -5.53
CA PRO A 284 1.80 -32.24 -6.84
C PRO A 284 1.15 -31.33 -7.88
N GLY A 285 1.78 -31.21 -9.06
CA GLY A 285 1.27 -30.40 -10.17
C GLY A 285 1.70 -28.92 -10.19
N LYS A 286 2.46 -28.44 -9.20
CA LYS A 286 3.14 -27.12 -9.28
C LYS A 286 4.63 -27.32 -9.47
N THR A 287 5.14 -26.90 -10.62
CA THR A 287 6.60 -26.83 -10.89
C THR A 287 7.23 -25.78 -9.96
N LYS A 288 8.45 -26.10 -9.45
CA LYS A 288 9.23 -25.10 -8.70
C LYS A 288 9.50 -23.89 -9.61
N ASN A 289 8.89 -22.76 -9.31
CA ASN A 289 9.36 -21.47 -9.84
C ASN A 289 10.65 -21.09 -9.09
N THR A 290 11.75 -21.77 -9.44
CA THR A 290 13.08 -21.41 -8.95
C THR A 290 13.57 -20.23 -9.78
N THR A 291 13.58 -19.04 -9.19
CA THR A 291 14.21 -17.82 -9.70
C THR A 291 15.76 -17.92 -9.78
N GLU A 292 16.34 -19.09 -9.72
CA GLU A 292 17.79 -19.27 -9.60
C GLU A 292 18.46 -20.00 -10.76
N ASP A 293 17.95 -19.98 -11.98
CA ASP A 293 18.77 -20.43 -13.10
C ASP A 293 18.50 -19.68 -14.41
N LYS A 294 19.04 -18.45 -14.49
CA LYS A 294 19.12 -17.75 -15.78
C LYS A 294 19.95 -18.49 -16.85
N ASN A 295 20.61 -19.59 -16.51
CA ASN A 295 21.43 -20.39 -17.42
C ASN A 295 20.85 -21.77 -17.76
N THR A 296 19.79 -22.25 -17.10
CA THR A 296 19.12 -23.53 -17.41
C THR A 296 17.74 -23.36 -18.06
N GLU A 297 17.27 -22.14 -18.28
CA GLU A 297 15.98 -21.83 -18.97
C GLU A 297 15.93 -22.27 -20.44
N LYS A 298 16.98 -22.89 -20.99
CA LYS A 298 17.01 -23.32 -22.38
C LYS A 298 16.67 -24.79 -22.62
N GLU A 299 16.45 -25.61 -21.61
CA GLU A 299 16.41 -27.06 -21.84
C GLU A 299 15.07 -27.77 -21.70
N TYR A 300 14.02 -27.11 -21.12
CA TYR A 300 12.66 -27.70 -21.07
C TYR A 300 11.58 -26.66 -21.34
N GLN A 301 11.66 -26.00 -22.50
CA GLN A 301 10.43 -25.49 -23.10
C GLN A 301 9.67 -26.72 -23.59
N ASP A 302 8.66 -27.13 -22.84
CA ASP A 302 7.83 -28.28 -23.23
C ASP A 302 7.22 -27.98 -24.60
N PHE A 303 7.46 -28.85 -25.55
CA PHE A 303 6.93 -28.77 -26.92
C PHE A 303 5.39 -28.50 -26.91
N TYR A 304 4.71 -28.98 -25.90
CA TYR A 304 3.30 -28.77 -25.73
C TYR A 304 2.98 -27.28 -25.40
N VAL A 305 3.70 -26.67 -24.49
CA VAL A 305 3.54 -25.26 -24.11
C VAL A 305 3.81 -24.36 -25.33
N ASP A 306 4.90 -24.61 -26.07
CA ASP A 306 5.23 -23.90 -27.30
C ASP A 306 4.14 -24.06 -28.37
N TYR A 307 3.59 -25.26 -28.52
CA TYR A 307 2.51 -25.53 -29.44
C TYR A 307 1.24 -24.77 -29.08
N VAL A 308 0.86 -24.78 -27.78
CA VAL A 308 -0.30 -24.04 -27.27
C VAL A 308 -0.13 -22.55 -27.49
N ILE A 309 1.03 -21.98 -27.13
CA ILE A 309 1.31 -20.54 -27.34
C ILE A 309 1.16 -20.18 -28.82
N LYS A 310 1.81 -20.93 -29.73
CA LYS A 310 1.76 -20.67 -31.17
C LYS A 310 0.33 -20.77 -31.72
N THR A 311 -0.43 -21.76 -31.26
CA THR A 311 -1.80 -21.96 -31.71
C THR A 311 -2.72 -20.83 -31.24
N VAL A 312 -2.68 -20.48 -29.95
CA VAL A 312 -3.47 -19.40 -29.38
C VAL A 312 -3.10 -18.05 -30.02
N CYS A 313 -1.82 -17.75 -30.20
CA CYS A 313 -1.39 -16.52 -30.88
C CYS A 313 -1.93 -16.44 -32.32
N LYS A 314 -1.86 -17.56 -33.08
CA LYS A 314 -2.40 -17.63 -34.44
C LYS A 314 -3.90 -17.38 -34.48
N ASP A 315 -4.64 -18.01 -33.57
CA ASP A 315 -6.09 -17.86 -33.49
C ASP A 315 -6.52 -16.43 -33.09
N LEU A 316 -5.80 -15.82 -32.12
CA LEU A 316 -6.01 -14.44 -31.73
C LEU A 316 -5.71 -13.46 -32.87
N MET A 317 -4.58 -13.63 -33.58
CA MET A 317 -4.25 -12.81 -34.75
C MET A 317 -5.28 -12.98 -35.88
N SER A 318 -5.81 -14.18 -36.07
CA SER A 318 -6.85 -14.44 -37.07
C SER A 318 -8.18 -13.77 -36.73
N LYS A 319 -8.50 -13.62 -35.44
CA LYS A 319 -9.79 -13.13 -34.97
C LYS A 319 -9.83 -11.64 -34.70
N TYR A 320 -8.70 -11.07 -34.30
CA TYR A 320 -8.64 -9.68 -33.82
C TYR A 320 -7.61 -8.80 -34.58
N GLY A 321 -6.86 -9.35 -35.52
CA GLY A 321 -5.87 -8.65 -36.33
C GLY A 321 -4.54 -8.56 -35.64
#